data_74eb2d159e99eaa55723a3691527df43
#
_entry.id   74eb2d159e99eaa55723a3691527df43
#
_cell.length_a   1.000
_cell.length_b   1.000
_cell.length_c   1.000
_cell.angle_alpha   90.00
_cell.angle_beta   90.00
_cell.angle_gamma   90.00
#
_symmetry.space_group_name_H-M   'P 1'
#
loop_
_entity.id
_entity.type
_entity.pdbx_description
1 polymer ?
#
loop_
_entity_poly.entity_id
_entity_poly.type
_entity_poly.pdbx_seq_one_letter_code
_entity_poly.pdbx_strand_id
1 'polypeptide(L)'
;MQIYLPIAEVSVNAFLLLGLGGIVGVLSGMFGVGGGFLMTPLLFFIGIPPAVAVATEANQIVASSFSGALAHLKRKTVDLKMGLILLIGGLLGAGLGLIIFNYLKSLGQVDLLVKLCYVAFLGIIGSLMFIESLRALLKKENGSTPKKIRKQRGFAQQLPLKMRFRTSGLYISIIPPIFVGIFVGVLSAI
;
A
#
# COMPACT_ATOMS: atom_id res chain seq x y z
N MET A 1 29.79 9.35 4.51
CA MET A 1 29.66 10.38 3.47
C MET A 1 28.32 11.07 3.71
N GLN A 2 28.37 12.34 4.14
CA GLN A 2 27.16 13.13 4.34
C GLN A 2 26.78 13.81 3.03
N ILE A 3 25.51 13.73 2.67
CA ILE A 3 24.92 14.42 1.51
C ILE A 3 23.88 15.39 2.03
N TYR A 4 23.98 16.64 1.61
CA TYR A 4 22.97 17.64 1.88
C TYR A 4 21.83 17.52 0.86
N LEU A 5 20.61 17.39 1.35
CA LEU A 5 19.38 17.31 0.53
C LEU A 5 18.73 18.70 0.50
N PRO A 6 18.87 19.47 -0.59
CA PRO A 6 18.44 20.87 -0.61
C PRO A 6 16.92 21.05 -0.47
N ILE A 7 16.12 20.06 -0.92
CA ILE A 7 14.65 20.12 -0.83
C ILE A 7 14.15 19.79 0.57
N ALA A 8 14.86 18.90 1.28
CA ALA A 8 14.52 18.48 2.64
C ALA A 8 15.22 19.35 3.71
N GLU A 9 16.18 20.18 3.30
CA GLU A 9 17.04 21.02 4.18
C GLU A 9 17.76 20.22 5.28
N VAL A 10 18.03 18.94 5.03
CA VAL A 10 18.63 18.00 6.00
C VAL A 10 19.90 17.38 5.43
N SER A 11 20.93 17.24 6.29
CA SER A 11 22.15 16.50 5.97
C SER A 11 21.99 15.04 6.41
N VAL A 12 22.06 14.11 5.48
CA VAL A 12 21.85 12.68 5.76
C VAL A 12 23.06 11.89 5.30
N ASN A 13 23.35 10.78 6.01
CA ASN A 13 24.40 9.87 5.59
C ASN A 13 23.92 9.00 4.42
N ALA A 14 24.62 9.08 3.28
CA ALA A 14 24.29 8.32 2.07
C ALA A 14 24.25 6.80 2.30
N PHE A 15 25.18 6.27 3.09
CA PHE A 15 25.22 4.84 3.40
C PHE A 15 24.03 4.40 4.25
N LEU A 16 23.54 5.29 5.12
CA LEU A 16 22.35 5.03 5.91
C LEU A 16 21.10 4.96 5.01
N LEU A 17 20.95 5.89 4.07
CA LEU A 17 19.84 5.86 3.11
C LEU A 17 19.88 4.61 2.22
N LEU A 18 21.05 4.25 1.69
CA LEU A 18 21.22 3.04 0.89
C LEU A 18 20.92 1.78 1.70
N GLY A 19 21.40 1.71 2.94
CA GLY A 19 21.14 0.59 3.84
C GLY A 19 19.66 0.43 4.17
N LEU A 20 18.99 1.55 4.51
CA LEU A 20 17.55 1.55 4.75
C LEU A 20 16.76 1.14 3.51
N GLY A 21 17.08 1.70 2.35
CA GLY A 21 16.45 1.34 1.08
C GLY A 21 16.62 -0.16 0.75
N GLY A 22 17.82 -0.71 0.98
CA GLY A 22 18.09 -2.14 0.79
C GLY A 22 17.29 -3.03 1.73
N ILE A 23 17.30 -2.73 3.03
CA ILE A 23 16.54 -3.49 4.04
C ILE A 23 15.05 -3.42 3.76
N VAL A 24 14.51 -2.22 3.53
CA VAL A 24 13.09 -2.01 3.22
C VAL A 24 12.71 -2.71 1.92
N GLY A 25 13.58 -2.67 0.89
CA GLY A 25 13.35 -3.37 -0.37
C GLY A 25 13.22 -4.88 -0.20
N VAL A 26 14.11 -5.49 0.59
CA VAL A 26 14.06 -6.94 0.90
C VAL A 26 12.80 -7.27 1.70
N LEU A 27 12.51 -6.52 2.77
CA LEU A 27 11.31 -6.73 3.60
C LEU A 27 10.02 -6.56 2.78
N SER A 28 9.96 -5.52 1.96
CA SER A 28 8.82 -5.27 1.07
C SER A 28 8.61 -6.40 0.07
N GLY A 29 9.71 -6.92 -0.51
CA GLY A 29 9.66 -8.08 -1.41
C GLY A 29 9.18 -9.35 -0.74
N MET A 30 9.57 -9.58 0.52
CA MET A 30 9.15 -10.76 1.30
C MET A 30 7.70 -10.69 1.75
N PHE A 31 7.26 -9.53 2.24
CA PHE A 31 5.92 -9.35 2.80
C PHE A 31 4.89 -8.88 1.77
N GLY A 32 5.32 -8.38 0.60
CA GLY A 32 4.43 -7.88 -0.44
C GLY A 32 3.66 -6.61 -0.06
N VAL A 33 4.12 -5.87 0.94
CA VAL A 33 3.43 -4.68 1.51
C VAL A 33 3.70 -3.41 0.70
N GLY A 34 4.74 -3.41 -0.13
CA GLY A 34 5.22 -2.23 -0.85
C GLY A 34 6.24 -1.41 -0.03
N GLY A 35 7.27 -0.90 -0.72
CA GLY A 35 8.39 -0.20 -0.06
C GLY A 35 7.99 1.09 0.64
N GLY A 36 7.09 1.87 0.04
CA GLY A 36 6.67 3.17 0.55
C GLY A 36 6.06 3.14 1.93
N PHE A 37 5.32 2.10 2.24
CA PHE A 37 4.68 1.93 3.55
C PHE A 37 5.66 1.89 4.72
N LEU A 38 6.84 1.29 4.52
CA LEU A 38 7.88 1.19 5.54
C LEU A 38 8.90 2.33 5.44
N MET A 39 9.21 2.77 4.23
CA MET A 39 10.27 3.76 4.00
C MET A 39 9.85 5.15 4.49
N THR A 40 8.61 5.56 4.24
CA THR A 40 8.14 6.90 4.64
C THR A 40 8.28 7.16 6.14
N PRO A 41 7.83 6.28 7.07
CA PRO A 41 8.07 6.48 8.50
C PRO A 41 9.56 6.51 8.88
N LEU A 42 10.39 5.69 8.21
CA LEU A 42 11.82 5.69 8.46
C LEU A 42 12.48 7.00 8.05
N LEU A 43 12.04 7.61 6.95
CA LEU A 43 12.49 8.94 6.52
C LEU A 43 12.10 10.03 7.53
N PHE A 44 10.92 9.91 8.17
CA PHE A 44 10.53 10.82 9.25
C PHE A 44 11.49 10.74 10.45
N PHE A 45 11.92 9.53 10.83
CA PHE A 45 12.88 9.35 11.93
C PHE A 45 14.26 9.94 11.63
N ILE A 46 14.63 10.09 10.37
CA ILE A 46 15.88 10.73 9.94
C ILE A 46 15.74 12.27 9.90
N GLY A 47 14.52 12.78 10.10
CA GLY A 47 14.24 14.21 10.11
C GLY A 47 13.82 14.79 8.77
N ILE A 48 13.50 13.94 7.77
CA ILE A 48 12.99 14.42 6.49
C ILE A 48 11.52 14.84 6.66
N PRO A 49 11.14 16.05 6.19
CA PRO A 49 9.76 16.52 6.27
C PRO A 49 8.77 15.56 5.62
N PRO A 50 7.58 15.33 6.22
CA PRO A 50 6.60 14.35 5.73
C PRO A 50 6.22 14.52 4.26
N ALA A 51 5.96 15.74 3.82
CA ALA A 51 5.59 16.02 2.44
C ALA A 51 6.70 15.65 1.45
N VAL A 52 7.98 15.88 1.81
CA VAL A 52 9.13 15.52 0.98
C VAL A 52 9.34 14.01 0.94
N ALA A 53 9.20 13.34 2.09
CA ALA A 53 9.32 11.89 2.18
C ALA A 53 8.29 11.19 1.29
N VAL A 54 7.00 11.57 1.39
CA VAL A 54 5.92 11.01 0.58
C VAL A 54 6.13 11.27 -0.92
N ALA A 55 6.52 12.50 -1.29
CA ALA A 55 6.79 12.83 -2.69
C ALA A 55 7.97 12.03 -3.28
N THR A 56 9.02 11.77 -2.49
CA THR A 56 10.16 10.95 -2.89
C THR A 56 9.76 9.49 -3.08
N GLU A 57 8.95 8.97 -2.16
CA GLU A 57 8.43 7.61 -2.21
C GLU A 57 7.54 7.34 -3.42
N ALA A 58 6.77 8.31 -3.89
CA ALA A 58 5.93 8.15 -5.06
C ALA A 58 6.71 7.65 -6.29
N ASN A 59 7.91 8.17 -6.52
CA ASN A 59 8.79 7.73 -7.61
C ASN A 59 9.30 6.29 -7.41
N GLN A 60 9.63 5.92 -6.18
CA GLN A 60 10.07 4.57 -5.84
C GLN A 60 8.93 3.56 -6.03
N ILE A 61 7.70 3.92 -5.63
CA ILE A 61 6.51 3.08 -5.81
C ILE A 61 6.24 2.83 -7.29
N VAL A 62 6.37 3.82 -8.16
CA VAL A 62 6.22 3.64 -9.60
C VAL A 62 7.22 2.63 -10.13
N ALA A 63 8.50 2.77 -9.79
CA ALA A 63 9.56 1.86 -10.25
C ALA A 63 9.35 0.42 -9.74
N SER A 64 9.04 0.25 -8.46
CA SER A 64 8.80 -1.05 -7.84
C SER A 64 7.55 -1.73 -8.39
N SER A 65 6.46 -0.98 -8.59
CA SER A 65 5.21 -1.48 -9.14
C SER A 65 5.37 -1.93 -10.60
N PHE A 66 6.12 -1.18 -11.40
CA PHE A 66 6.44 -1.55 -12.78
C PHE A 66 7.23 -2.87 -12.84
N SER A 67 8.27 -2.99 -12.00
CA SER A 67 9.08 -4.22 -11.91
C SER A 67 8.23 -5.42 -11.45
N GLY A 68 7.38 -5.22 -10.43
CA GLY A 68 6.46 -6.25 -9.94
C GLY A 68 5.44 -6.66 -10.98
N ALA A 69 4.85 -5.71 -11.70
CA ALA A 69 3.90 -5.97 -12.77
C ALA A 69 4.53 -6.81 -13.89
N LEU A 70 5.75 -6.50 -14.32
CA LEU A 70 6.49 -7.28 -15.31
C LEU A 70 6.74 -8.72 -14.87
N ALA A 71 7.14 -8.91 -13.60
CA ALA A 71 7.38 -10.24 -13.04
C ALA A 71 6.09 -11.09 -13.03
N HIS A 72 4.98 -10.50 -12.63
CA HIS A 72 3.68 -11.17 -12.60
C HIS A 72 3.10 -11.41 -14.00
N LEU A 73 3.32 -10.50 -14.95
CA LEU A 73 2.94 -10.69 -16.35
C LEU A 73 3.67 -11.89 -16.97
N LYS A 74 4.98 -12.03 -16.73
CA LYS A 74 5.76 -13.19 -17.19
C LYS A 74 5.23 -14.50 -16.62
N ARG A 75 4.74 -14.50 -15.37
CA ARG A 75 4.13 -15.65 -14.70
C ARG A 75 2.67 -15.90 -15.12
N LYS A 76 2.09 -15.07 -15.99
CA LYS A 76 0.67 -15.13 -16.41
C LYS A 76 -0.33 -15.15 -15.25
N THR A 77 0.01 -14.52 -14.13
CA THR A 77 -0.82 -14.43 -12.92
C THR A 77 -1.64 -13.15 -12.87
N VAL A 78 -1.45 -12.22 -13.81
CA VAL A 78 -2.14 -10.92 -13.85
C VAL A 78 -3.47 -11.06 -14.58
N ASP A 79 -4.54 -10.61 -13.92
CA ASP A 79 -5.84 -10.41 -14.56
C ASP A 79 -5.99 -8.94 -14.97
N LEU A 80 -5.75 -8.68 -16.27
CA LEU A 80 -5.79 -7.33 -16.82
C LEU A 80 -7.14 -6.63 -16.61
N LYS A 81 -8.25 -7.39 -16.64
CA LYS A 81 -9.59 -6.82 -16.40
C LYS A 81 -9.74 -6.31 -14.97
N MET A 82 -9.25 -7.09 -14.00
CA MET A 82 -9.24 -6.70 -12.59
C MET A 82 -8.36 -5.47 -12.38
N GLY A 83 -7.15 -5.49 -12.99
CA GLY A 83 -6.22 -4.36 -12.92
C GLY A 83 -6.80 -3.07 -13.50
N LEU A 84 -7.51 -3.15 -14.62
CA LEU A 84 -8.12 -1.99 -15.26
C LEU A 84 -9.25 -1.40 -14.42
N ILE A 85 -10.07 -2.24 -13.79
CA ILE A 85 -11.13 -1.81 -12.87
C ILE A 85 -10.53 -1.10 -11.65
N LEU A 86 -9.48 -1.67 -11.06
CA LEU A 86 -8.76 -1.05 -9.94
C LEU A 86 -8.09 0.27 -10.35
N LEU A 87 -7.55 0.35 -11.57
CA LEU A 87 -6.92 1.55 -12.10
C LEU A 87 -7.94 2.68 -12.27
N ILE A 88 -9.11 2.39 -12.84
CA ILE A 88 -10.19 3.39 -12.98
C ILE A 88 -10.64 3.88 -11.59
N GLY A 89 -10.86 2.95 -10.66
CA GLY A 89 -11.20 3.30 -9.27
C GLY A 89 -10.11 4.15 -8.62
N GLY A 90 -8.85 3.78 -8.80
CA GLY A 90 -7.68 4.50 -8.29
C GLY A 90 -7.54 5.91 -8.84
N LEU A 91 -7.74 6.10 -10.15
CA LEU A 91 -7.70 7.43 -10.78
C LEU A 91 -8.81 8.35 -10.25
N LEU A 92 -10.04 7.84 -10.13
CA LEU A 92 -11.14 8.58 -9.54
C LEU A 92 -10.86 8.93 -8.07
N GLY A 93 -10.33 7.96 -7.31
CA GLY A 93 -9.94 8.16 -5.93
C GLY A 93 -8.82 9.18 -5.78
N ALA A 94 -7.77 9.10 -6.60
CA ALA A 94 -6.67 10.06 -6.59
C ALA A 94 -7.13 11.49 -6.92
N GLY A 95 -8.05 11.64 -7.89
CA GLY A 95 -8.66 12.94 -8.18
C GLY A 95 -9.39 13.54 -6.97
N LEU A 96 -10.20 12.74 -6.28
CA LEU A 96 -10.88 13.16 -5.04
C LEU A 96 -9.87 13.47 -3.93
N GLY A 97 -8.85 12.63 -3.77
CA GLY A 97 -7.80 12.82 -2.77
C GLY A 97 -7.01 14.12 -2.99
N LEU A 98 -6.69 14.46 -4.25
CA LEU A 98 -6.04 15.73 -4.58
C LEU A 98 -6.90 16.96 -4.21
N ILE A 99 -8.21 16.90 -4.40
CA ILE A 99 -9.12 17.98 -3.99
C ILE A 99 -9.06 18.14 -2.47
N ILE A 100 -9.16 17.04 -1.73
CA ILE A 100 -9.06 17.03 -0.26
C ILE A 100 -7.71 17.56 0.19
N PHE A 101 -6.62 17.08 -0.42
CA PHE A 101 -5.26 17.50 -0.11
C PHE A 101 -5.06 19.01 -0.31
N ASN A 102 -5.52 19.56 -1.45
CA ASN A 102 -5.41 20.99 -1.74
C ASN A 102 -6.21 21.83 -0.74
N TYR A 103 -7.39 21.38 -0.34
CA TYR A 103 -8.19 22.03 0.69
C TYR A 103 -7.47 22.08 2.04
N LEU A 104 -6.89 20.95 2.46
CA LEU A 104 -6.12 20.87 3.71
C LEU A 104 -4.80 21.67 3.65
N LYS A 105 -4.19 21.73 2.47
CA LYS A 105 -3.00 22.55 2.23
C LYS A 105 -3.30 24.03 2.44
N SER A 106 -4.46 24.51 2.03
CA SER A 106 -4.90 25.89 2.26
C SER A 106 -5.08 26.23 3.75
N LEU A 107 -5.33 25.21 4.58
CA LEU A 107 -5.44 25.33 6.04
C LEU A 107 -4.07 25.24 6.76
N GLY A 108 -2.98 24.97 6.04
CA GLY A 108 -1.63 24.86 6.60
C GLY A 108 -1.39 23.60 7.47
N GLN A 109 -2.26 22.59 7.41
CA GLN A 109 -2.24 21.43 8.31
C GLN A 109 -1.84 20.11 7.64
N VAL A 110 -1.17 20.17 6.49
CA VAL A 110 -0.79 18.98 5.72
C VAL A 110 0.09 18.02 6.51
N ASP A 111 1.14 18.52 7.15
CA ASP A 111 2.09 17.68 7.90
C ASP A 111 1.43 16.96 9.07
N LEU A 112 0.50 17.62 9.74
CA LEU A 112 -0.26 17.01 10.84
C LEU A 112 -1.18 15.91 10.31
N LEU A 113 -1.84 16.15 9.19
CA LEU A 113 -2.71 15.16 8.55
C LEU A 113 -1.93 13.93 8.13
N VAL A 114 -0.82 14.12 7.41
CA VAL A 114 0.03 13.01 6.95
C VAL A 114 0.51 12.17 8.14
N LYS A 115 1.02 12.82 9.19
CA LYS A 115 1.47 12.12 10.41
C LYS A 115 0.34 11.33 11.07
N LEU A 116 -0.86 11.94 11.22
CA LEU A 116 -2.02 11.26 11.80
C LEU A 116 -2.50 10.07 10.97
N CYS A 117 -2.58 10.24 9.65
CA CYS A 117 -2.93 9.14 8.75
C CYS A 117 -1.94 7.97 8.85
N TYR A 118 -0.63 8.26 8.90
CA TYR A 118 0.38 7.22 9.06
C TYR A 118 0.28 6.52 10.41
N VAL A 119 0.12 7.25 11.51
CA VAL A 119 -0.04 6.65 12.86
C VAL A 119 -1.28 5.77 12.91
N ALA A 120 -2.41 6.24 12.39
CA ALA A 120 -3.65 5.46 12.38
C ALA A 120 -3.50 4.20 11.49
N PHE A 121 -2.97 4.35 10.30
CA PHE A 121 -2.81 3.25 9.35
C PHE A 121 -1.82 2.20 9.83
N LEU A 122 -0.63 2.62 10.28
CA LEU A 122 0.37 1.74 10.87
C LEU A 122 -0.14 1.05 12.13
N GLY A 123 -0.86 1.79 12.99
CA GLY A 123 -1.47 1.25 14.19
C GLY A 123 -2.49 0.16 13.90
N ILE A 124 -3.40 0.40 12.94
CA ILE A 124 -4.41 -0.58 12.54
C ILE A 124 -3.77 -1.81 11.90
N ILE A 125 -2.93 -1.61 10.89
CA ILE A 125 -2.31 -2.73 10.17
C ILE A 125 -1.35 -3.50 11.08
N GLY A 126 -0.52 -2.78 11.86
CA GLY A 126 0.40 -3.40 12.82
C GLY A 126 -0.34 -4.23 13.87
N SER A 127 -1.45 -3.72 14.40
CA SER A 127 -2.29 -4.45 15.35
C SER A 127 -2.91 -5.69 14.72
N LEU A 128 -3.42 -5.60 13.50
CA LEU A 128 -4.01 -6.74 12.80
C LEU A 128 -2.96 -7.82 12.52
N MET A 129 -1.80 -7.44 12.02
CA MET A 129 -0.69 -8.37 11.76
C MET A 129 -0.17 -9.00 13.06
N PHE A 130 -0.08 -8.23 14.13
CA PHE A 130 0.33 -8.73 15.43
C PHE A 130 -0.66 -9.77 15.97
N ILE A 131 -1.96 -9.48 15.92
CA ILE A 131 -3.02 -10.40 16.36
C ILE A 131 -3.01 -11.68 15.51
N GLU A 132 -2.82 -11.54 14.19
CA GLU A 132 -2.78 -12.69 13.27
C GLU A 132 -1.55 -13.56 13.55
N SER A 133 -0.37 -12.95 13.73
CA SER A 133 0.86 -13.64 14.09
C SER A 133 0.74 -14.36 15.44
N LEU A 134 0.19 -13.68 16.44
CA LEU A 134 -0.04 -14.27 17.77
C LEU A 134 -1.00 -15.47 17.70
N ARG A 135 -2.09 -15.32 16.94
CA ARG A 135 -3.04 -16.43 16.71
C ARG A 135 -2.39 -17.60 15.97
N ALA A 136 -1.50 -17.33 15.03
CA ALA A 136 -0.78 -18.37 14.30
C ALA A 136 0.17 -19.15 15.22
N LEU A 137 0.89 -18.45 16.11
CA LEU A 137 1.77 -19.05 17.10
C LEU A 137 0.99 -19.90 18.13
N LEU A 138 -0.10 -19.34 18.68
CA LEU A 138 -0.94 -20.05 19.65
C LEU A 138 -1.68 -21.26 19.04
N LYS A 139 -1.94 -21.22 17.73
CA LYS A 139 -2.64 -22.32 17.03
C LYS A 139 -1.73 -23.46 16.61
N LYS A 140 -0.42 -23.26 16.59
CA LYS A 140 0.57 -24.31 16.25
C LYS A 140 0.61 -25.43 17.30
N GLU A 141 0.10 -25.17 18.50
CA GLU A 141 0.07 -26.14 19.60
C GLU A 141 -1.08 -27.17 19.50
N ASN A 142 -2.10 -26.89 18.72
CA ASN A 142 -3.22 -27.82 18.50
C ASN A 142 -3.19 -28.29 17.05
N GLY A 143 -2.62 -29.48 16.82
CA GLY A 143 -2.46 -30.17 15.54
C GLY A 143 -3.63 -29.98 14.60
N SER A 144 -3.48 -29.16 13.59
CA SER A 144 -4.58 -28.73 12.74
C SER A 144 -4.60 -29.46 11.41
N THR A 145 -5.64 -30.23 11.22
CA THR A 145 -6.18 -30.59 9.90
C THR A 145 -6.31 -29.38 8.98
N PRO A 146 -5.91 -29.49 7.69
CA PRO A 146 -6.07 -28.39 6.74
C PRO A 146 -7.55 -28.01 6.66
N LYS A 147 -7.88 -26.79 7.08
CA LYS A 147 -9.24 -26.27 6.92
C LYS A 147 -9.61 -26.28 5.43
N LYS A 148 -10.54 -27.15 5.05
CA LYS A 148 -11.27 -27.04 3.79
C LYS A 148 -11.59 -25.56 3.54
N ILE A 149 -11.19 -25.05 2.38
CA ILE A 149 -11.54 -23.73 1.89
C ILE A 149 -13.05 -23.62 1.95
N ARG A 150 -13.54 -23.05 3.03
CA ARG A 150 -14.96 -22.77 3.21
C ARG A 150 -15.30 -21.73 2.14
N LYS A 151 -16.07 -22.17 1.15
CA LYS A 151 -16.64 -21.31 0.11
C LYS A 151 -17.43 -20.21 0.82
N GLN A 152 -16.72 -19.16 1.26
CA GLN A 152 -17.38 -17.99 1.83
C GLN A 152 -18.18 -17.38 0.69
N ARG A 153 -19.48 -17.57 0.74
CA ARG A 153 -20.44 -16.71 0.03
C ARG A 153 -20.29 -15.31 0.63
N GLY A 154 -19.25 -14.62 0.19
CA GLY A 154 -18.98 -13.26 0.62
C GLY A 154 -20.10 -12.35 0.12
N PHE A 155 -20.35 -11.29 0.89
CA PHE A 155 -21.28 -10.20 0.55
C PHE A 155 -21.06 -9.68 -0.89
N ALA A 156 -19.85 -9.79 -1.41
CA ALA A 156 -19.45 -9.45 -2.78
C ALA A 156 -20.15 -10.29 -3.88
N GLN A 157 -20.69 -11.47 -3.54
CA GLN A 157 -21.40 -12.33 -4.53
C GLN A 157 -22.89 -11.99 -4.65
N GLN A 158 -23.46 -11.21 -3.75
CA GLN A 158 -24.88 -10.82 -3.77
C GLN A 158 -25.14 -9.52 -4.55
N LEU A 159 -24.08 -8.73 -4.85
CA LEU A 159 -24.22 -7.47 -5.58
C LEU A 159 -24.45 -7.68 -7.09
N PRO A 160 -25.20 -6.78 -7.76
CA PRO A 160 -25.37 -6.75 -9.21
C PRO A 160 -24.05 -6.51 -9.94
N LEU A 161 -24.01 -6.61 -11.27
CA LEU A 161 -22.83 -6.42 -12.12
C LEU A 161 -21.71 -7.46 -11.89
N LYS A 162 -22.09 -8.74 -11.93
CA LYS A 162 -21.15 -9.86 -11.82
C LYS A 162 -20.32 -10.01 -13.09
N MET A 163 -19.01 -10.08 -12.93
CA MET A 163 -18.06 -10.29 -14.01
C MET A 163 -17.19 -11.51 -13.72
N ARG A 164 -16.84 -12.24 -14.78
CA ARG A 164 -15.95 -13.40 -14.68
C ARG A 164 -14.53 -12.98 -15.00
N PHE A 165 -13.64 -13.06 -14.01
CA PHE A 165 -12.21 -12.83 -14.14
C PHE A 165 -11.53 -14.14 -14.52
N ARG A 166 -11.12 -14.23 -15.78
CA ARG A 166 -10.72 -15.50 -16.40
C ARG A 166 -9.40 -16.04 -15.85
N THR A 167 -8.47 -15.14 -15.53
CA THR A 167 -7.13 -15.49 -15.02
C THR A 167 -7.18 -15.83 -13.53
N SER A 168 -7.96 -15.09 -12.76
CA SER A 168 -8.12 -15.30 -11.31
C SER A 168 -9.16 -16.37 -10.95
N GLY A 169 -9.95 -16.87 -11.94
CA GLY A 169 -11.02 -17.82 -11.70
C GLY A 169 -12.15 -17.33 -10.80
N LEU A 170 -12.18 -16.02 -10.52
CA LEU A 170 -13.13 -15.39 -9.61
C LEU A 170 -14.39 -14.92 -10.36
N TYR A 171 -15.54 -15.16 -9.74
CA TYR A 171 -16.84 -14.65 -10.19
C TYR A 171 -17.40 -13.73 -9.11
N ILE A 172 -17.08 -12.44 -9.22
CA ILE A 172 -17.45 -11.42 -8.24
C ILE A 172 -18.02 -10.19 -8.94
N SER A 173 -18.74 -9.35 -8.17
CA SER A 173 -19.21 -8.05 -8.63
C SER A 173 -18.01 -7.09 -8.87
N ILE A 174 -18.18 -6.16 -9.81
CA ILE A 174 -17.21 -5.09 -10.11
C ILE A 174 -17.18 -4.04 -8.99
N ILE A 175 -18.25 -3.90 -8.24
CA ILE A 175 -18.43 -2.85 -7.23
C ILE A 175 -17.35 -2.89 -6.14
N PRO A 176 -17.05 -4.02 -5.46
CA PRO A 176 -16.01 -4.06 -4.44
C PRO A 176 -14.62 -3.66 -4.93
N PRO A 177 -14.11 -4.16 -6.08
CA PRO A 177 -12.83 -3.71 -6.62
C PRO A 177 -12.77 -2.21 -6.92
N ILE A 178 -13.84 -1.62 -7.46
CA ILE A 178 -13.90 -0.16 -7.71
C ILE A 178 -13.82 0.60 -6.38
N PHE A 179 -14.60 0.20 -5.37
CA PHE A 179 -14.56 0.84 -4.06
C PHE A 179 -13.18 0.77 -3.41
N VAL A 180 -12.54 -0.41 -3.49
CA VAL A 180 -11.16 -0.57 -3.02
C VAL A 180 -10.21 0.33 -3.81
N GLY A 181 -10.35 0.39 -5.13
CA GLY A 181 -9.56 1.28 -5.97
C GLY A 181 -9.71 2.75 -5.58
N ILE A 182 -10.95 3.23 -5.41
CA ILE A 182 -11.24 4.62 -4.99
C ILE A 182 -10.62 4.89 -3.62
N PHE A 183 -10.82 4.00 -2.66
CA PHE A 183 -10.28 4.18 -1.30
C PHE A 183 -8.76 4.24 -1.29
N VAL A 184 -8.10 3.31 -2.00
CA VAL A 184 -6.64 3.30 -2.15
C VAL A 184 -6.16 4.55 -2.89
N GLY A 185 -6.89 4.98 -3.94
CA GLY A 185 -6.55 6.20 -4.69
C GLY A 185 -6.62 7.47 -3.84
N VAL A 186 -7.66 7.62 -3.02
CA VAL A 186 -7.77 8.75 -2.07
C VAL A 186 -6.62 8.73 -1.08
N LEU A 187 -6.33 7.58 -0.47
CA LEU A 187 -5.22 7.45 0.49
C LEU A 187 -3.84 7.70 -0.15
N SER A 188 -3.68 7.32 -1.40
CA SER A 188 -2.42 7.54 -2.13
C SER A 188 -2.16 9.01 -2.51
N ALA A 189 -3.22 9.83 -2.52
CA ALA A 189 -3.12 11.24 -2.90
C ALA A 189 -3.01 12.20 -1.69
N ILE A 190 -3.28 11.69 -0.49
CA ILE A 190 -3.16 12.41 0.79
C ILE A 190 -1.80 12.13 1.41
#